data_44c006a80158e6014c8536e2b3d46047
#
_entry.id   44c006a80158e6014c8536e2b3d46047
#
_cell.length_a   1.000
_cell.length_b   1.000
_cell.length_c   1.000
_cell.angle_alpha   90.00
_cell.angle_beta   90.00
_cell.angle_gamma   90.00
#
_symmetry.space_group_name_H-M   'P 1'
#
loop_
_entity.id
_entity.type
_entity.pdbx_description
1 polymer ?
#
loop_
_entity_poly.entity_id
_entity_poly.type
_entity_poly.pdbx_seq_one_letter_code
_entity_poly.pdbx_strand_id
1 'polypeptide(L)'
;MRALLAVLWRDLQLARRAGAGAGLGLMFFLVLIAIVPFAIGADQKLISRLAPALLWISALLATLLGLDRLFQADEDDGALDLFLLSPAPLVFLVLGKALAHWLVTGLPLSLAAPVLGVMLAIEPAAMWPLMISLLIGTPALTLIGLVGAALTVSLNKGGLLLSILVVPTTIPTLIFGVAVAKAAAAGQDYGHLLLILVGTTLFALAISPLAAAFALRQARQ
;
A
#
# COMPACT_ATOMS: atom_id res chain seq x y z
N MET A 1 -8.36 21.05 5.80
CA MET A 1 -8.40 20.06 6.89
C MET A 1 -9.78 19.41 7.09
N ARG A 2 -10.90 20.16 7.22
CA ARG A 2 -12.25 19.58 7.42
C ARG A 2 -12.63 18.60 6.30
N ALA A 3 -12.36 18.94 5.04
CA ALA A 3 -12.68 18.10 3.89
C ALA A 3 -11.90 16.75 3.88
N LEU A 4 -10.60 16.78 4.19
CA LEU A 4 -9.78 15.58 4.34
C LEU A 4 -10.37 14.63 5.40
N LEU A 5 -10.68 15.16 6.58
CA LEU A 5 -11.25 14.38 7.69
C LEU A 5 -12.64 13.83 7.34
N ALA A 6 -13.46 14.59 6.62
CA ALA A 6 -14.78 14.14 6.19
C ALA A 6 -14.68 12.94 5.25
N VAL A 7 -13.80 13.00 4.22
CA VAL A 7 -13.57 11.89 3.28
C VAL A 7 -12.96 10.70 4.00
N LEU A 8 -11.94 10.92 4.82
CA LEU A 8 -11.33 9.87 5.64
C LEU A 8 -12.38 9.11 6.45
N TRP A 9 -13.22 9.83 7.18
CA TRP A 9 -14.24 9.23 8.04
C TRP A 9 -15.31 8.49 7.21
N ARG A 10 -15.76 9.07 6.10
CA ARG A 10 -16.69 8.43 5.16
C ARG A 10 -16.11 7.09 4.66
N ASP A 11 -14.88 7.10 4.16
CA ASP A 11 -14.27 5.91 3.57
C ASP A 11 -13.99 4.82 4.62
N LEU A 12 -13.60 5.21 5.84
CA LEU A 12 -13.47 4.26 6.95
C LEU A 12 -14.81 3.63 7.35
N GLN A 13 -15.91 4.40 7.33
CA GLN A 13 -17.25 3.87 7.59
C GLN A 13 -17.70 2.93 6.46
N LEU A 14 -17.45 3.29 5.20
CA LEU A 14 -17.74 2.43 4.06
C LEU A 14 -16.94 1.12 4.14
N ALA A 15 -15.66 1.19 4.47
CA ALA A 15 -14.82 0.01 4.67
C ALA A 15 -15.38 -0.93 5.75
N ARG A 16 -15.85 -0.38 6.87
CA ARG A 16 -16.48 -1.17 7.94
C ARG A 16 -17.80 -1.82 7.50
N ARG A 17 -18.60 -1.12 6.70
CA ARG A 17 -19.90 -1.62 6.24
C ARG A 17 -19.80 -2.61 5.07
N ALA A 18 -18.81 -2.41 4.19
CA ALA A 18 -18.58 -3.27 3.03
C ALA A 18 -18.05 -4.68 3.38
N GLY A 19 -17.71 -4.93 4.65
CA GLY A 19 -17.27 -6.23 5.16
C GLY A 19 -16.09 -6.82 4.38
N ALA A 20 -16.38 -7.75 3.47
CA ALA A 20 -15.36 -8.49 2.72
C ALA A 20 -14.50 -7.61 1.78
N GLY A 21 -15.03 -6.49 1.27
CA GLY A 21 -14.30 -5.67 0.30
C GLY A 21 -13.06 -4.98 0.85
N ALA A 22 -13.15 -4.42 2.06
CA ALA A 22 -12.03 -3.72 2.70
C ALA A 22 -10.98 -4.67 3.28
N GLY A 23 -11.40 -5.87 3.73
CA GLY A 23 -10.51 -6.90 4.26
C GLY A 23 -9.85 -7.77 3.19
N LEU A 24 -10.21 -7.61 1.91
CA LEU A 24 -9.79 -8.50 0.83
C LEU A 24 -8.26 -8.45 0.63
N GLY A 25 -7.64 -7.27 0.70
CA GLY A 25 -6.19 -7.11 0.65
C GLY A 25 -5.49 -7.80 1.82
N LEU A 26 -5.98 -7.63 3.05
CA LEU A 26 -5.43 -8.29 4.23
C LEU A 26 -5.59 -9.81 4.15
N MET A 27 -6.78 -10.30 3.78
CA MET A 27 -7.03 -11.73 3.57
C MET A 27 -6.09 -12.31 2.52
N PHE A 28 -5.94 -11.62 1.38
CA PHE A 28 -5.02 -12.04 0.33
C PHE A 28 -3.58 -12.12 0.84
N PHE A 29 -3.12 -11.12 1.58
CA PHE A 29 -1.80 -11.09 2.21
C PHE A 29 -1.60 -12.29 3.14
N LEU A 30 -2.55 -12.55 4.04
CA LEU A 30 -2.49 -13.66 4.99
C LEU A 30 -2.45 -15.01 4.28
N VAL A 31 -3.33 -15.22 3.29
CA VAL A 31 -3.40 -16.47 2.52
C VAL A 31 -2.11 -16.69 1.74
N LEU A 32 -1.59 -15.64 1.07
CA LEU A 32 -0.38 -15.75 0.27
C LEU A 32 0.81 -16.16 1.15
N ILE A 33 0.97 -15.53 2.30
CA ILE A 33 2.06 -15.87 3.24
C ILE A 33 1.85 -17.26 3.86
N ALA A 34 0.60 -17.64 4.18
CA ALA A 34 0.31 -18.94 4.74
C ALA A 34 0.64 -20.10 3.80
N ILE A 35 0.54 -19.89 2.48
CA ILE A 35 0.85 -20.92 1.46
C ILE A 35 2.37 -21.13 1.30
N VAL A 36 3.20 -20.13 1.58
CA VAL A 36 4.65 -20.16 1.34
C VAL A 36 5.36 -21.38 1.94
N PRO A 37 5.17 -21.74 3.25
CA PRO A 37 5.82 -22.93 3.82
C PRO A 37 5.42 -24.22 3.14
N PHE A 38 4.18 -24.33 2.67
CA PHE A 38 3.72 -25.51 1.93
C PHE A 38 4.32 -25.58 0.51
N ALA A 39 4.49 -24.43 -0.14
CA ALA A 39 5.03 -24.35 -1.49
C ALA A 39 6.55 -24.60 -1.53
N ILE A 40 7.29 -24.14 -0.51
CA ILE A 40 8.76 -24.30 -0.43
C ILE A 40 9.15 -25.64 0.24
N GLY A 41 8.26 -26.18 1.08
CA GLY A 41 8.53 -27.41 1.85
C GLY A 41 9.33 -27.16 3.12
N ALA A 42 10.06 -28.17 3.62
CA ALA A 42 10.68 -28.16 4.94
C ALA A 42 12.00 -27.34 5.05
N ASP A 43 12.44 -26.66 4.00
CA ASP A 43 13.67 -25.85 4.04
C ASP A 43 13.45 -24.50 4.75
N GLN A 44 13.50 -24.54 6.07
CA GLN A 44 13.34 -23.35 6.91
C GLN A 44 14.40 -22.27 6.62
N LYS A 45 15.62 -22.66 6.23
CA LYS A 45 16.68 -21.67 5.92
C LYS A 45 16.33 -20.87 4.66
N LEU A 46 15.80 -21.55 3.65
CA LEU A 46 15.35 -20.89 2.42
C LEU A 46 14.14 -20.01 2.70
N ILE A 47 13.15 -20.50 3.46
CA ILE A 47 11.97 -19.72 3.86
C ILE A 47 12.41 -18.43 4.58
N SER A 48 13.25 -18.52 5.61
CA SER A 48 13.75 -17.39 6.38
C SER A 48 14.47 -16.34 5.50
N ARG A 49 15.31 -16.78 4.56
CA ARG A 49 16.02 -15.89 3.62
C ARG A 49 15.09 -15.15 2.67
N LEU A 50 14.01 -15.79 2.23
CA LEU A 50 13.05 -15.21 1.28
C LEU A 50 11.96 -14.41 1.99
N ALA A 51 11.70 -14.64 3.26
CA ALA A 51 10.58 -14.09 4.01
C ALA A 51 10.46 -12.55 3.93
N PRO A 52 11.52 -11.72 4.07
CA PRO A 52 11.39 -10.28 3.91
C PRO A 52 10.89 -9.88 2.53
N ALA A 53 11.39 -10.52 1.47
CA ALA A 53 10.97 -10.23 0.11
C ALA A 53 9.51 -10.69 -0.14
N LEU A 54 9.15 -11.87 0.35
CA LEU A 54 7.79 -12.39 0.24
C LEU A 54 6.77 -11.51 0.95
N LEU A 55 7.08 -11.03 2.16
CA LEU A 55 6.21 -10.12 2.91
C LEU A 55 6.04 -8.77 2.17
N TRP A 56 7.11 -8.21 1.63
CA TRP A 56 7.04 -6.97 0.86
C TRP A 56 6.28 -7.11 -0.46
N ILE A 57 6.51 -8.19 -1.22
CA ILE A 57 5.78 -8.46 -2.47
C ILE A 57 4.30 -8.69 -2.16
N SER A 58 4.00 -9.45 -1.12
CA SER A 58 2.61 -9.70 -0.70
C SER A 58 1.91 -8.42 -0.26
N ALA A 59 2.61 -7.52 0.46
CA ALA A 59 2.09 -6.22 0.85
C ALA A 59 1.81 -5.32 -0.37
N LEU A 60 2.69 -5.33 -1.39
CA LEU A 60 2.45 -4.62 -2.64
C LEU A 60 1.18 -5.15 -3.34
N LEU A 61 1.08 -6.47 -3.53
CA LEU A 61 -0.05 -7.08 -4.21
C LEU A 61 -1.38 -6.83 -3.46
N ALA A 62 -1.36 -6.94 -2.13
CA ALA A 62 -2.51 -6.62 -1.29
C ALA A 62 -2.93 -5.14 -1.39
N THR A 63 -1.95 -4.23 -1.45
CA THR A 63 -2.19 -2.80 -1.65
C THR A 63 -2.81 -2.53 -3.01
N LEU A 64 -2.28 -3.13 -4.09
CA LEU A 64 -2.82 -2.98 -5.45
C LEU A 64 -4.27 -3.45 -5.56
N LEU A 65 -4.61 -4.55 -4.89
CA LEU A 65 -5.98 -5.09 -4.89
C LEU A 65 -7.00 -4.12 -4.30
N GLY A 66 -6.60 -3.35 -3.27
CA GLY A 66 -7.45 -2.31 -2.70
C GLY A 66 -7.50 -1.02 -3.55
N LEU A 67 -6.39 -0.69 -4.19
CA LEU A 67 -6.26 0.52 -5.01
C LEU A 67 -7.10 0.49 -6.29
N ASP A 68 -7.30 -0.68 -6.88
CA ASP A 68 -8.14 -0.85 -8.07
C ASP A 68 -9.55 -0.29 -7.87
N ARG A 69 -10.08 -0.38 -6.66
CA ARG A 69 -11.43 0.10 -6.31
C ARG A 69 -11.45 1.50 -5.69
N LEU A 70 -10.28 2.13 -5.49
CA LEU A 70 -10.18 3.35 -4.68
C LEU A 70 -11.03 4.52 -5.20
N PHE A 71 -11.03 4.74 -6.51
CA PHE A 71 -11.86 5.77 -7.16
C PHE A 71 -13.00 5.17 -7.96
N GLN A 72 -12.93 3.87 -8.33
CA GLN A 72 -13.94 3.23 -9.17
C GLN A 72 -15.31 3.26 -8.50
N ALA A 73 -15.40 3.00 -7.20
CA ALA A 73 -16.67 3.06 -6.47
C ALA A 73 -17.28 4.47 -6.48
N ASP A 74 -16.44 5.52 -6.33
CA ASP A 74 -16.93 6.91 -6.41
C ASP A 74 -17.31 7.32 -7.84
N GLU A 75 -16.69 6.73 -8.85
CA GLU A 75 -17.07 6.90 -10.26
C GLU A 75 -18.43 6.28 -10.53
N ASP A 76 -18.62 5.02 -10.13
CA ASP A 76 -19.84 4.25 -10.37
C ASP A 76 -21.05 4.89 -9.65
N ASP A 77 -20.85 5.46 -8.46
CA ASP A 77 -21.86 6.13 -7.65
C ASP A 77 -22.07 7.62 -8.03
N GLY A 78 -21.26 8.18 -8.93
CA GLY A 78 -21.27 9.60 -9.29
C GLY A 78 -20.71 10.54 -8.21
N ALA A 79 -20.16 10.00 -7.11
CA ALA A 79 -19.58 10.80 -6.03
C ALA A 79 -18.29 11.52 -6.47
N LEU A 80 -17.60 11.01 -7.49
CA LEU A 80 -16.38 11.64 -8.02
C LEU A 80 -16.69 13.02 -8.63
N ASP A 81 -17.84 13.18 -9.28
CA ASP A 81 -18.27 14.48 -9.81
C ASP A 81 -18.49 15.50 -8.68
N LEU A 82 -19.07 15.06 -7.56
CA LEU A 82 -19.26 15.91 -6.39
C LEU A 82 -17.91 16.35 -5.78
N PHE A 83 -16.90 15.50 -5.83
CA PHE A 83 -15.55 15.88 -5.39
C PHE A 83 -14.95 16.95 -6.28
N LEU A 84 -15.11 16.84 -7.60
CA LEU A 84 -14.59 17.80 -8.57
C LEU A 84 -15.31 19.16 -8.49
N LEU A 85 -16.61 19.16 -8.18
CA LEU A 85 -17.42 20.36 -7.98
C LEU A 85 -17.29 20.98 -6.59
N SER A 86 -16.66 20.27 -5.65
CA SER A 86 -16.48 20.74 -4.28
C SER A 86 -15.60 22.00 -4.23
N PRO A 87 -15.93 23.00 -3.39
CA PRO A 87 -15.08 24.17 -3.16
C PRO A 87 -13.78 23.81 -2.41
N ALA A 88 -13.67 22.59 -1.88
CA ALA A 88 -12.46 22.12 -1.20
C ALA A 88 -11.36 21.76 -2.21
N PRO A 89 -10.08 22.06 -1.91
CA PRO A 89 -8.98 21.64 -2.77
C PRO A 89 -8.98 20.11 -2.94
N LEU A 90 -9.04 19.63 -4.20
CA LEU A 90 -9.12 18.20 -4.53
C LEU A 90 -7.97 17.38 -3.91
N VAL A 91 -6.80 17.99 -3.74
CA VAL A 91 -5.63 17.38 -3.09
C VAL A 91 -5.96 16.87 -1.68
N PHE A 92 -6.77 17.60 -0.89
CA PHE A 92 -7.15 17.15 0.45
C PHE A 92 -8.16 16.00 0.42
N LEU A 93 -9.04 15.95 -0.58
CA LEU A 93 -9.98 14.85 -0.76
C LEU A 93 -9.23 13.57 -1.13
N VAL A 94 -8.30 13.69 -2.07
CA VAL A 94 -7.44 12.59 -2.53
C VAL A 94 -6.53 12.07 -1.40
N LEU A 95 -5.93 12.97 -0.59
CA LEU A 95 -5.18 12.58 0.59
C LEU A 95 -6.04 11.87 1.63
N GLY A 96 -7.29 12.30 1.83
CA GLY A 96 -8.24 11.64 2.73
C GLY A 96 -8.48 10.19 2.31
N LYS A 97 -8.65 9.94 1.01
CA LYS A 97 -8.81 8.59 0.46
C LYS A 97 -7.55 7.73 0.61
N ALA A 98 -6.37 8.30 0.31
CA ALA A 98 -5.10 7.61 0.47
C ALA A 98 -4.88 7.19 1.93
N LEU A 99 -5.16 8.08 2.88
CA LEU A 99 -5.03 7.80 4.30
C LEU A 99 -6.03 6.73 4.77
N ALA A 100 -7.30 6.79 4.30
CA ALA A 100 -8.29 5.77 4.60
C ALA A 100 -7.84 4.40 4.09
N HIS A 101 -7.39 4.32 2.84
CA HIS A 101 -6.88 3.09 2.23
C HIS A 101 -5.68 2.53 3.02
N TRP A 102 -4.71 3.37 3.36
CA TRP A 102 -3.55 2.94 4.12
C TRP A 102 -3.93 2.42 5.52
N LEU A 103 -4.83 3.11 6.23
CA LEU A 103 -5.30 2.68 7.56
C LEU A 103 -6.03 1.33 7.53
N VAL A 104 -6.72 1.03 6.42
CA VAL A 104 -7.47 -0.23 6.27
C VAL A 104 -6.61 -1.35 5.72
N THR A 105 -5.57 -1.04 4.93
CA THR A 105 -4.73 -2.02 4.24
C THR A 105 -3.30 -1.99 4.77
N GLY A 106 -2.54 -0.94 4.53
CA GLY A 106 -1.11 -0.86 4.83
C GLY A 106 -0.77 -0.99 6.31
N LEU A 107 -1.53 -0.33 7.19
CA LEU A 107 -1.32 -0.39 8.63
C LEU A 107 -1.56 -1.80 9.19
N PRO A 108 -2.69 -2.49 8.92
CA PRO A 108 -2.90 -3.86 9.38
C PRO A 108 -1.87 -4.84 8.83
N LEU A 109 -1.44 -4.70 7.56
CA LEU A 109 -0.39 -5.52 6.96
C LEU A 109 0.93 -5.38 7.73
N SER A 110 1.32 -4.13 8.01
CA SER A 110 2.56 -3.83 8.75
C SER A 110 2.53 -4.41 10.16
N LEU A 111 1.38 -4.32 10.85
CA LEU A 111 1.21 -4.86 12.19
C LEU A 111 1.13 -6.40 12.22
N ALA A 112 0.63 -7.02 11.15
CA ALA A 112 0.59 -8.48 11.01
C ALA A 112 1.97 -9.08 10.67
N ALA A 113 2.89 -8.30 10.12
CA ALA A 113 4.18 -8.77 9.63
C ALA A 113 5.03 -9.52 10.70
N PRO A 114 5.13 -9.10 11.98
CA PRO A 114 5.86 -9.85 12.98
C PRO A 114 5.27 -11.25 13.23
N VAL A 115 3.94 -11.37 13.29
CA VAL A 115 3.26 -12.66 13.50
C VAL A 115 3.54 -13.62 12.34
N LEU A 116 3.43 -13.10 11.11
CA LEU A 116 3.74 -13.86 9.90
C LEU A 116 5.24 -14.14 9.77
N GLY A 117 6.09 -13.24 10.27
CA GLY A 117 7.52 -13.42 10.36
C GLY A 117 7.93 -14.63 11.22
N VAL A 118 7.25 -14.84 12.35
CA VAL A 118 7.44 -16.07 13.16
C VAL A 118 7.10 -17.31 12.34
N MET A 119 6.00 -17.29 11.61
CA MET A 119 5.56 -18.41 10.78
C MET A 119 6.56 -18.71 9.64
N LEU A 120 7.23 -17.69 9.12
CA LEU A 120 8.27 -17.80 8.08
C LEU A 120 9.69 -17.99 8.68
N ALA A 121 9.81 -18.24 9.98
CA ALA A 121 11.08 -18.41 10.69
C ALA A 121 12.08 -17.27 10.45
N ILE A 122 11.58 -16.02 10.39
CA ILE A 122 12.43 -14.83 10.26
C ILE A 122 13.35 -14.70 11.49
N GLU A 123 14.59 -14.31 11.24
CA GLU A 123 15.57 -14.01 12.29
C GLU A 123 14.99 -12.97 13.27
N PRO A 124 15.01 -13.25 14.60
CA PRO A 124 14.41 -12.33 15.59
C PRO A 124 14.92 -10.89 15.48
N ALA A 125 16.19 -10.71 15.14
CA ALA A 125 16.81 -9.39 14.94
C ALA A 125 16.18 -8.59 13.79
N ALA A 126 15.62 -9.26 12.78
CA ALA A 126 15.00 -8.63 11.62
C ALA A 126 13.51 -8.32 11.80
N MET A 127 12.87 -8.85 12.83
CA MET A 127 11.41 -8.81 12.98
C MET A 127 10.87 -7.38 13.13
N TRP A 128 11.44 -6.61 14.07
CA TRP A 128 11.06 -5.22 14.29
C TRP A 128 11.50 -4.29 13.14
N PRO A 129 12.75 -4.40 12.61
CA PRO A 129 13.15 -3.64 11.43
C PRO A 129 12.25 -3.88 10.21
N LEU A 130 11.81 -5.12 9.98
CA LEU A 130 10.86 -5.44 8.92
C LEU A 130 9.51 -4.74 9.12
N MET A 131 8.94 -4.82 10.33
CA MET A 131 7.68 -4.14 10.65
C MET A 131 7.80 -2.62 10.46
N ILE A 132 8.88 -2.02 10.95
CA ILE A 132 9.13 -0.58 10.82
C ILE A 132 9.29 -0.21 9.35
N SER A 133 10.03 -1.01 8.57
CA SER A 133 10.19 -0.76 7.13
C SER A 133 8.85 -0.81 6.37
N LEU A 134 7.99 -1.78 6.68
CA LEU A 134 6.64 -1.87 6.12
C LEU A 134 5.77 -0.68 6.56
N LEU A 135 5.82 -0.29 7.84
CA LEU A 135 5.05 0.84 8.35
C LEU A 135 5.43 2.16 7.67
N ILE A 136 6.72 2.36 7.38
CA ILE A 136 7.24 3.55 6.69
C ILE A 136 6.98 3.47 5.18
N GLY A 137 7.13 2.30 4.55
CA GLY A 137 7.10 2.19 3.09
C GLY A 137 5.71 1.88 2.51
N THR A 138 4.78 1.28 3.26
CA THR A 138 3.42 1.03 2.74
C THR A 138 2.62 2.29 2.46
N PRO A 139 2.80 3.44 3.18
CA PRO A 139 2.25 4.72 2.72
C PRO A 139 2.74 5.13 1.33
N ALA A 140 4.03 4.90 1.00
CA ALA A 140 4.55 5.18 -0.33
C ALA A 140 3.88 4.30 -1.40
N LEU A 141 3.66 3.00 -1.13
CA LEU A 141 2.92 2.11 -2.03
C LEU A 141 1.51 2.65 -2.30
N THR A 142 0.79 3.06 -1.25
CA THR A 142 -0.54 3.65 -1.36
C THR A 142 -0.53 4.96 -2.16
N LEU A 143 0.42 5.85 -1.88
CA LEU A 143 0.52 7.16 -2.54
C LEU A 143 0.88 7.05 -4.03
N ILE A 144 1.83 6.17 -4.38
CA ILE A 144 2.18 5.90 -5.77
C ILE A 144 0.99 5.25 -6.48
N GLY A 145 0.36 4.28 -5.84
CA GLY A 145 -0.82 3.60 -6.37
C GLY A 145 -2.04 4.50 -6.55
N LEU A 146 -2.19 5.53 -5.69
CA LEU A 146 -3.20 6.56 -5.81
C LEU A 146 -3.14 7.29 -7.16
N VAL A 147 -1.94 7.58 -7.66
CA VAL A 147 -1.76 8.20 -8.99
C VAL A 147 -2.23 7.24 -10.09
N GLY A 148 -1.82 5.97 -9.99
CA GLY A 148 -2.28 4.93 -10.92
C GLY A 148 -3.81 4.78 -10.93
N ALA A 149 -4.44 4.71 -9.76
CA ALA A 149 -5.88 4.62 -9.62
C ALA A 149 -6.60 5.84 -10.22
N ALA A 150 -6.06 7.05 -10.02
CA ALA A 150 -6.61 8.28 -10.61
C ALA A 150 -6.51 8.31 -12.14
N LEU A 151 -5.41 7.80 -12.71
CA LEU A 151 -5.20 7.73 -14.16
C LEU A 151 -6.08 6.68 -14.85
N THR A 152 -6.51 5.67 -14.12
CA THR A 152 -7.24 4.52 -14.68
C THR A 152 -8.73 4.51 -14.35
N VAL A 153 -9.22 5.49 -13.59
CA VAL A 153 -10.60 5.54 -13.09
C VAL A 153 -11.65 5.49 -14.20
N SER A 154 -11.41 6.16 -15.33
CA SER A 154 -12.33 6.20 -16.48
C SER A 154 -12.20 4.99 -17.44
N LEU A 155 -11.31 4.03 -17.14
CA LEU A 155 -10.99 2.93 -18.03
C LEU A 155 -11.65 1.63 -17.58
N ASN A 156 -12.39 0.97 -18.47
CA ASN A 156 -13.08 -0.30 -18.18
C ASN A 156 -12.18 -1.48 -17.76
N LYS A 157 -10.86 -1.36 -17.95
CA LYS A 157 -9.84 -2.35 -17.56
C LYS A 157 -8.74 -1.70 -16.69
N GLY A 158 -9.14 -0.80 -15.80
CA GLY A 158 -8.24 0.01 -14.98
C GLY A 158 -7.22 -0.80 -14.19
N GLY A 159 -7.61 -1.92 -13.59
CA GLY A 159 -6.75 -2.71 -12.70
C GLY A 159 -5.48 -3.25 -13.35
N LEU A 160 -5.56 -3.71 -14.61
CA LEU A 160 -4.36 -4.18 -15.33
C LEU A 160 -3.39 -3.02 -15.61
N LEU A 161 -3.93 -1.88 -16.09
CA LEU A 161 -3.12 -0.69 -16.38
C LEU A 161 -2.54 -0.09 -15.11
N LEU A 162 -3.32 -0.07 -14.02
CA LEU A 162 -2.85 0.33 -12.71
C LEU A 162 -1.62 -0.47 -12.30
N SER A 163 -1.69 -1.80 -12.40
CA SER A 163 -0.57 -2.67 -12.03
C SER A 163 0.68 -2.42 -12.89
N ILE A 164 0.52 -2.26 -14.20
CA ILE A 164 1.62 -1.98 -15.12
C ILE A 164 2.31 -0.63 -14.79
N LEU A 165 1.54 0.36 -14.36
CA LEU A 165 2.07 1.68 -14.03
C LEU A 165 2.70 1.72 -12.62
N VAL A 166 2.05 1.10 -11.65
CA VAL A 166 2.42 1.20 -10.23
C VAL A 166 3.60 0.28 -9.88
N VAL A 167 3.60 -0.98 -10.37
CA VAL A 167 4.62 -1.96 -9.98
C VAL A 167 6.04 -1.47 -10.27
N PRO A 168 6.40 -0.99 -11.48
CA PRO A 168 7.76 -0.49 -11.72
C PRO A 168 8.15 0.69 -10.83
N THR A 169 7.20 1.59 -10.56
CA THR A 169 7.45 2.80 -9.77
C THR A 169 7.67 2.49 -8.28
N THR A 170 7.12 1.37 -7.78
CA THR A 170 7.27 0.93 -6.39
C THR A 170 8.51 0.08 -6.14
N ILE A 171 9.22 -0.36 -7.19
CA ILE A 171 10.44 -1.19 -7.07
C ILE A 171 11.48 -0.60 -6.09
N PRO A 172 11.83 0.70 -6.15
CA PRO A 172 12.78 1.26 -5.20
C PRO A 172 12.34 1.10 -3.74
N THR A 173 11.06 1.34 -3.44
CA THR A 173 10.49 1.16 -2.10
C THR A 173 10.63 -0.28 -1.63
N LEU A 174 10.35 -1.26 -2.50
CA LEU A 174 10.51 -2.68 -2.18
C LEU A 174 11.98 -3.03 -1.93
N ILE A 175 12.90 -2.59 -2.76
CA ILE A 175 14.32 -2.88 -2.63
C ILE A 175 14.83 -2.42 -1.27
N PHE A 176 14.58 -1.16 -0.90
CA PHE A 176 15.06 -0.61 0.37
C PHE A 176 14.33 -1.22 1.56
N GLY A 177 13.03 -1.48 1.47
CA GLY A 177 12.26 -2.14 2.51
C GLY A 177 12.75 -3.56 2.82
N VAL A 178 13.02 -4.36 1.80
CA VAL A 178 13.61 -5.70 1.93
C VAL A 178 15.04 -5.62 2.47
N ALA A 179 15.83 -4.64 2.00
CA ALA A 179 17.22 -4.46 2.41
C ALA A 179 17.35 -4.13 3.91
N VAL A 180 16.43 -3.35 4.48
CA VAL A 180 16.37 -3.07 5.93
C VAL A 180 16.31 -4.37 6.73
N ALA A 181 15.37 -5.25 6.41
CA ALA A 181 15.22 -6.51 7.13
C ALA A 181 16.42 -7.46 6.95
N LYS A 182 17.00 -7.51 5.73
CA LYS A 182 18.19 -8.33 5.45
C LYS A 182 19.42 -7.82 6.18
N ALA A 183 19.64 -6.49 6.23
CA ALA A 183 20.75 -5.90 6.94
C ALA A 183 20.63 -6.17 8.45
N ALA A 184 19.43 -6.01 9.02
CA ALA A 184 19.16 -6.32 10.42
C ALA A 184 19.41 -7.80 10.76
N ALA A 185 18.96 -8.73 9.89
CA ALA A 185 19.24 -10.17 10.06
C ALA A 185 20.75 -10.49 10.04
N ALA A 186 21.53 -9.74 9.28
CA ALA A 186 22.98 -9.88 9.20
C ALA A 186 23.74 -9.11 10.32
N GLY A 187 23.03 -8.46 11.26
CA GLY A 187 23.65 -7.63 12.30
C GLY A 187 24.32 -6.37 11.77
N GLN A 188 23.96 -5.92 10.56
CA GLN A 188 24.52 -4.73 9.92
C GLN A 188 23.66 -3.50 10.25
N ASP A 189 24.27 -2.30 10.15
CA ASP A 189 23.53 -1.06 10.26
C ASP A 189 22.57 -0.87 9.08
N TYR A 190 21.32 -0.61 9.39
CA TYR A 190 20.24 -0.37 8.42
C TYR A 190 19.65 1.04 8.48
N GLY A 191 20.23 1.91 9.32
CA GLY A 191 19.72 3.28 9.53
C GLY A 191 19.67 4.08 8.23
N HIS A 192 20.70 4.01 7.40
CA HIS A 192 20.74 4.68 6.10
C HIS A 192 19.66 4.15 5.12
N LEU A 193 19.35 2.86 5.16
CA LEU A 193 18.28 2.26 4.32
C LEU A 193 16.89 2.75 4.76
N LEU A 194 16.66 2.86 6.07
CA LEU A 194 15.43 3.44 6.60
C LEU A 194 15.29 4.92 6.21
N LEU A 195 16.37 5.70 6.25
CA LEU A 195 16.34 7.11 5.82
C LEU A 195 15.97 7.26 4.35
N ILE A 196 16.49 6.39 3.47
CA ILE A 196 16.09 6.36 2.06
C ILE A 196 14.61 6.02 1.93
N LEU A 197 14.13 5.03 2.68
CA LEU A 197 12.72 4.62 2.66
C LEU A 197 11.79 5.76 3.16
N VAL A 198 12.18 6.48 4.21
CA VAL A 198 11.48 7.69 4.65
C VAL A 198 11.49 8.75 3.56
N GLY A 199 12.63 8.98 2.92
CA GLY A 199 12.77 9.92 1.80
C GLY A 199 11.84 9.60 0.63
N THR A 200 11.76 8.32 0.22
CA THR A 200 10.84 7.88 -0.84
C THR A 200 9.37 8.10 -0.45
N THR A 201 9.03 7.85 0.81
CA THR A 201 7.66 8.07 1.32
C THR A 201 7.30 9.55 1.37
N LEU A 202 8.21 10.41 1.85
CA LEU A 202 7.99 11.85 1.87
C LEU A 202 7.90 12.43 0.46
N PHE A 203 8.72 11.94 -0.47
CA PHE A 203 8.66 12.32 -1.87
C PHE A 203 7.31 11.94 -2.50
N ALA A 204 6.85 10.72 -2.27
CA ALA A 204 5.53 10.27 -2.70
C ALA A 204 4.41 11.12 -2.07
N LEU A 205 4.52 11.48 -0.79
CA LEU A 205 3.54 12.32 -0.09
C LEU A 205 3.46 13.73 -0.68
N ALA A 206 4.59 14.28 -1.12
CA ALA A 206 4.64 15.62 -1.72
C ALA A 206 4.06 15.64 -3.14
N ILE A 207 4.33 14.62 -3.96
CA ILE A 207 4.01 14.63 -5.40
C ILE A 207 2.71 13.91 -5.72
N SER A 208 2.47 12.73 -5.14
CA SER A 208 1.36 11.86 -5.57
C SER A 208 -0.02 12.48 -5.42
N PRO A 209 -0.35 13.22 -4.34
CA PRO A 209 -1.68 13.82 -4.21
C PRO A 209 -1.94 14.92 -5.24
N LEU A 210 -0.90 15.66 -5.63
CA LEU A 210 -0.99 16.68 -6.67
C LEU A 210 -1.18 16.03 -8.05
N ALA A 211 -0.38 15.00 -8.37
CA ALA A 211 -0.48 14.25 -9.61
C ALA A 211 -1.84 13.57 -9.77
N ALA A 212 -2.33 12.92 -8.70
CA ALA A 212 -3.64 12.26 -8.70
C ALA A 212 -4.79 13.27 -8.86
N ALA A 213 -4.73 14.41 -8.16
CA ALA A 213 -5.73 15.47 -8.30
C ALA A 213 -5.74 16.06 -9.72
N PHE A 214 -4.57 16.20 -10.35
CA PHE A 214 -4.47 16.63 -11.74
C PHE A 214 -5.05 15.58 -12.70
N ALA A 215 -4.70 14.30 -12.53
CA ALA A 215 -5.21 13.20 -13.34
C ALA A 215 -6.74 13.12 -13.31
N LEU A 216 -7.35 13.20 -12.12
CA LEU A 216 -8.82 13.19 -11.97
C LEU A 216 -9.51 14.35 -12.68
N ARG A 217 -8.89 15.54 -12.72
CA ARG A 217 -9.44 16.69 -13.47
C ARG A 217 -9.39 16.47 -14.97
N GLN A 218 -8.32 15.84 -15.48
CA GLN A 218 -8.17 15.58 -16.92
C GLN A 218 -9.12 14.47 -17.41
N ALA A 219 -9.42 13.49 -16.55
CA ALA A 219 -10.33 12.40 -16.88
C ALA A 219 -11.78 12.87 -17.20
N ARG A 220 -12.12 14.14 -16.90
CA ARG A 220 -13.46 14.74 -17.10
C ARG A 220 -13.51 15.84 -18.18
N GLN A 221 -12.39 16.12 -18.85
CA GLN A 221 -12.32 17.02 -19.99
C GLN A 221 -12.48 16.27 -21.31
#